data_60b5902d7f4b5a1ad34f939d0ebd7be4
#
_entry.id   60b5902d7f4b5a1ad34f939d0ebd7be4
#
_cell.length_a   1.000
_cell.length_b   1.000
_cell.length_c   1.000
_cell.angle_alpha   90.00
_cell.angle_beta   90.00
_cell.angle_gamma   90.00
#
_symmetry.space_group_name_H-M   'P 1'
#
loop_
_entity.id
_entity.type
_entity.pdbx_description
1 polymer ?
#
loop_
_entity_poly.entity_id
_entity_poly.type
_entity_poly.pdbx_seq_one_letter_code
_entity_poly.pdbx_strand_id
1 'polypeptide(L)'
;MAEERERFLDDVPGYLKYYFFRGSCGLVGLLPARVCHGVAVGIAEIAYRLSRGKREVVYENMRRVNPGGSPREWKEMARRSFHNYARYWVDFLRCYHLTPDEVDRLVVPHGTDWFDKCLERGKGVVLALPHYGSWDMIGGWVGHKYPSFWAVAEVLKKLLR
;
A
#
# COMPACT_ATOMS: atom_id res chain seq x y z
N MET A 1 13.42 -0.57 37.39
CA MET A 1 12.27 0.38 37.47
C MET A 1 12.51 1.69 36.69
N ALA A 2 13.64 2.42 36.90
CA ALA A 2 13.92 3.63 36.11
C ALA A 2 14.19 3.32 34.63
N GLU A 3 15.03 2.34 34.32
CA GLU A 3 15.32 1.90 32.94
C GLU A 3 14.10 1.32 32.20
N GLU A 4 13.20 0.63 32.87
CA GLU A 4 11.97 0.11 32.27
C GLU A 4 11.00 1.26 31.96
N ARG A 5 10.97 2.29 32.81
CA ARG A 5 10.15 3.48 32.57
C ARG A 5 10.67 4.31 31.40
N GLU A 6 11.99 4.43 31.26
CA GLU A 6 12.59 5.12 30.11
C GLU A 6 12.32 4.38 28.80
N ARG A 7 12.50 3.04 28.76
CA ARG A 7 12.13 2.23 27.60
C ARG A 7 10.66 2.35 27.23
N PHE A 8 9.77 2.37 28.24
CA PHE A 8 8.34 2.56 27.99
C PHE A 8 8.03 3.93 27.38
N LEU A 9 8.67 5.00 27.85
CA LEU A 9 8.48 6.35 27.32
C LEU A 9 9.04 6.51 25.89
N ASP A 10 10.15 5.84 25.58
CA ASP A 10 10.72 5.82 24.24
C ASP A 10 9.83 5.05 23.25
N ASP A 11 9.08 4.04 23.71
CA ASP A 11 8.17 3.24 22.90
C ASP A 11 6.77 3.85 22.73
N VAL A 12 6.39 4.87 23.53
CA VAL A 12 5.07 5.53 23.43
C VAL A 12 4.72 5.97 22.00
N PRO A 13 5.64 6.56 21.20
CA PRO A 13 5.35 6.88 19.80
C PRO A 13 5.07 5.64 18.95
N GLY A 14 5.68 4.51 19.26
CA GLY A 14 5.44 3.22 18.60
C GLY A 14 4.06 2.68 18.90
N TYR A 15 3.68 2.64 20.18
CA TYR A 15 2.35 2.21 20.62
C TYR A 15 1.25 3.10 20.03
N LEU A 16 1.43 4.43 20.00
CA LEU A 16 0.46 5.35 19.41
C LEU A 16 0.26 5.08 17.92
N LYS A 17 1.33 4.86 17.17
CA LYS A 17 1.26 4.48 15.74
C LYS A 17 0.54 3.14 15.55
N TYR A 18 0.83 2.16 16.39
CA TYR A 18 0.19 0.84 16.35
C TYR A 18 -1.32 0.93 16.59
N TYR A 19 -1.74 1.63 17.67
CA TYR A 19 -3.17 1.77 17.97
C TYR A 19 -3.91 2.63 16.95
N PHE A 20 -3.25 3.66 16.40
CA PHE A 20 -3.79 4.44 15.30
C PHE A 20 -4.00 3.58 14.07
N PHE A 21 -3.01 2.75 13.70
CA PHE A 21 -3.11 1.83 12.58
C PHE A 21 -4.24 0.81 12.79
N ARG A 22 -4.29 0.16 13.95
CA ARG A 22 -5.36 -0.79 14.29
C ARG A 22 -6.74 -0.15 14.28
N GLY A 23 -6.88 1.04 14.85
CA GLY A 23 -8.12 1.80 14.84
C GLY A 23 -8.56 2.16 13.42
N SER A 24 -7.60 2.57 12.57
CA SER A 24 -7.85 2.84 11.15
C SER A 24 -8.32 1.60 10.39
N CYS A 25 -7.68 0.44 10.62
CA CYS A 25 -8.14 -0.83 10.05
C CYS A 25 -9.59 -1.13 10.47
N GLY A 26 -9.90 -1.05 11.78
CA GLY A 26 -11.25 -1.30 12.28
C GLY A 26 -12.29 -0.37 11.66
N LEU A 27 -12.00 0.94 11.62
CA LEU A 27 -12.91 1.93 11.05
C LEU A 27 -13.17 1.69 9.55
N VAL A 28 -12.11 1.41 8.79
CA VAL A 28 -12.20 1.16 7.34
C VAL A 28 -12.92 -0.17 7.04
N GLY A 29 -12.84 -1.15 7.96
CA GLY A 29 -13.59 -2.40 7.85
C GLY A 29 -15.10 -2.24 8.06
N LEU A 30 -15.51 -1.29 8.90
CA LEU A 30 -16.93 -1.03 9.20
C LEU A 30 -17.67 -0.24 8.12
N LEU A 31 -16.97 0.52 7.32
CA LEU A 31 -17.57 1.43 6.33
C LEU A 31 -17.55 0.83 4.91
N PRO A 32 -18.54 1.16 4.06
CA PRO A 32 -18.51 0.78 2.65
C PRO A 32 -17.24 1.33 1.96
N ALA A 33 -16.61 0.52 1.09
CA ALA A 33 -15.38 0.90 0.40
C ALA A 33 -15.49 2.27 -0.32
N ARG A 34 -16.64 2.53 -0.96
CA ARG A 34 -16.88 3.80 -1.68
C ARG A 34 -16.80 5.01 -0.76
N VAL A 35 -17.29 4.90 0.47
CA VAL A 35 -17.23 5.98 1.48
C VAL A 35 -15.77 6.19 1.90
N CYS A 36 -15.06 5.11 2.24
CA CYS A 36 -13.64 5.18 2.61
C CYS A 36 -12.79 5.84 1.51
N HIS A 37 -12.97 5.42 0.25
CA HIS A 37 -12.26 6.00 -0.89
C HIS A 37 -12.62 7.48 -1.10
N GLY A 38 -13.89 7.86 -0.94
CA GLY A 38 -14.32 9.27 -1.06
C GLY A 38 -13.66 10.15 0.00
N VAL A 39 -13.68 9.72 1.26
CA VAL A 39 -13.02 10.42 2.38
C VAL A 39 -11.51 10.52 2.15
N ALA A 40 -10.86 9.42 1.79
CA ALA A 40 -9.43 9.39 1.54
C ALA A 40 -9.01 10.32 0.40
N VAL A 41 -9.77 10.36 -0.69
CA VAL A 41 -9.54 11.30 -1.80
C VAL A 41 -9.73 12.75 -1.35
N GLY A 42 -10.73 13.04 -0.51
CA GLY A 42 -10.91 14.37 0.08
C GLY A 42 -9.71 14.80 0.92
N ILE A 43 -9.20 13.90 1.77
CA ILE A 43 -7.97 14.13 2.57
C ILE A 43 -6.76 14.34 1.65
N ALA A 44 -6.63 13.53 0.60
CA ALA A 44 -5.54 13.67 -0.36
C ALA A 44 -5.58 14.99 -1.13
N GLU A 45 -6.77 15.49 -1.45
CA GLU A 45 -6.94 16.80 -2.09
C GLU A 45 -6.46 17.94 -1.17
N ILE A 46 -6.79 17.87 0.12
CA ILE A 46 -6.30 18.82 1.12
C ILE A 46 -4.77 18.72 1.23
N ALA A 47 -4.23 17.49 1.33
CA ALA A 47 -2.79 17.25 1.38
C ALA A 47 -2.07 17.78 0.14
N TYR A 48 -2.63 17.58 -1.05
CA TYR A 48 -2.11 18.12 -2.31
C TYR A 48 -2.02 19.64 -2.29
N ARG A 49 -3.03 20.31 -1.74
CA ARG A 49 -3.05 21.79 -1.65
C ARG A 49 -2.04 22.33 -0.65
N LEU A 50 -1.94 21.68 0.52
CA LEU A 50 -1.12 22.16 1.64
C LEU A 50 0.36 21.75 1.53
N SER A 51 0.68 20.59 0.94
CA SER A 51 2.04 20.04 0.90
C SER A 51 2.81 20.48 -0.34
N ARG A 52 3.24 21.75 -0.40
CA ARG A 52 3.97 22.31 -1.55
C ARG A 52 5.18 21.48 -1.96
N GLY A 53 6.05 21.13 -1.01
CA GLY A 53 7.27 20.37 -1.31
C GLY A 53 7.00 18.98 -1.91
N LYS A 54 6.06 18.21 -1.31
CA LYS A 54 5.68 16.89 -1.86
C LYS A 54 5.04 17.02 -3.25
N ARG A 55 4.19 18.02 -3.44
CA ARG A 55 3.56 18.29 -4.74
C ARG A 55 4.60 18.59 -5.82
N GLU A 56 5.63 19.38 -5.51
CA GLU A 56 6.70 19.72 -6.45
C GLU A 56 7.49 18.48 -6.88
N VAL A 57 7.86 17.62 -5.91
CA VAL A 57 8.56 16.35 -6.20
C VAL A 57 7.71 15.46 -7.12
N VAL A 58 6.41 15.30 -6.82
CA VAL A 58 5.53 14.47 -7.65
C VAL A 58 5.34 15.11 -9.03
N TYR A 59 5.19 16.41 -9.11
CA TYR A 59 5.11 17.14 -10.38
C TYR A 59 6.33 16.90 -11.27
N GLU A 60 7.55 17.04 -10.71
CA GLU A 60 8.79 16.78 -11.45
C GLU A 60 8.91 15.31 -11.90
N ASN A 61 8.42 14.37 -11.09
CA ASN A 61 8.37 12.96 -11.50
C ASN A 61 7.41 12.78 -12.70
N MET A 62 6.25 13.42 -12.68
CA MET A 62 5.30 13.33 -13.80
C MET A 62 5.86 13.97 -15.09
N ARG A 63 6.60 15.07 -14.97
CA ARG A 63 7.31 15.68 -16.09
C ARG A 63 8.34 14.75 -16.72
N ARG A 64 9.05 13.97 -15.90
CA ARG A 64 10.05 13.00 -16.38
C ARG A 64 9.40 11.79 -17.06
N VAL A 65 8.28 11.32 -16.53
CA VAL A 65 7.56 10.17 -17.08
C VAL A 65 6.84 10.50 -18.37
N ASN A 66 6.40 11.75 -18.54
CA ASN A 66 5.70 12.24 -19.73
C ASN A 66 6.38 13.50 -20.28
N PRO A 67 7.57 13.41 -20.88
CA PRO A 67 8.35 14.58 -21.30
C PRO A 67 7.70 15.42 -22.40
N GLY A 68 6.78 14.83 -23.18
CA GLY A 68 6.01 15.51 -24.22
C GLY A 68 4.72 16.18 -23.72
N GLY A 69 4.41 16.06 -22.43
CA GLY A 69 3.19 16.62 -21.84
C GLY A 69 3.28 18.13 -21.60
N SER A 70 2.14 18.72 -21.30
CA SER A 70 2.02 20.14 -20.92
C SER A 70 2.09 20.32 -19.39
N PRO A 71 2.39 21.53 -18.90
CA PRO A 71 2.37 21.85 -17.46
C PRO A 71 1.01 21.57 -16.80
N ARG A 72 -0.08 21.68 -17.55
CA ARG A 72 -1.44 21.37 -17.06
C ARG A 72 -1.60 19.86 -16.86
N GLU A 73 -1.16 19.06 -17.81
CA GLU A 73 -1.21 17.61 -17.73
C GLU A 73 -0.35 17.08 -16.56
N TRP A 74 0.86 17.59 -16.38
CA TRP A 74 1.74 17.17 -15.26
C TRP A 74 1.13 17.53 -13.90
N LYS A 75 0.48 18.70 -13.78
CA LYS A 75 -0.24 19.06 -12.54
C LYS A 75 -1.40 18.12 -12.26
N GLU A 76 -2.18 17.78 -13.29
CA GLU A 76 -3.29 16.85 -13.15
C GLU A 76 -2.81 15.44 -12.82
N MET A 77 -1.74 14.96 -13.46
CA MET A 77 -1.10 13.68 -13.14
C MET A 77 -0.60 13.66 -11.69
N ALA A 78 0.06 14.73 -11.25
CA ALA A 78 0.51 14.86 -9.86
C ALA A 78 -0.66 14.81 -8.87
N ARG A 79 -1.74 15.53 -9.13
CA ARG A 79 -2.96 15.49 -8.30
C ARG A 79 -3.57 14.09 -8.24
N ARG A 80 -3.70 13.41 -9.40
CA ARG A 80 -4.17 12.02 -9.47
C ARG A 80 -3.27 11.06 -8.69
N SER A 81 -1.96 11.28 -8.66
CA SER A 81 -1.03 10.47 -7.86
C SER A 81 -1.33 10.55 -6.38
N PHE A 82 -1.64 11.74 -5.84
CA PHE A 82 -2.08 11.89 -4.44
C PHE A 82 -3.38 11.13 -4.18
N HIS A 83 -4.37 11.24 -5.10
CA HIS A 83 -5.64 10.53 -4.97
C HIS A 83 -5.46 9.00 -5.02
N ASN A 84 -4.62 8.51 -5.95
CA ASN A 84 -4.36 7.08 -6.08
C ASN A 84 -3.61 6.53 -4.87
N TYR A 85 -2.64 7.28 -4.33
CA TYR A 85 -1.94 6.91 -3.11
C TYR A 85 -2.89 6.80 -1.91
N ALA A 86 -3.86 7.72 -1.80
CA ALA A 86 -4.87 7.64 -0.73
C ALA A 86 -5.82 6.43 -0.90
N ARG A 87 -6.23 6.11 -2.15
CA ARG A 87 -7.01 4.89 -2.42
C ARG A 87 -6.24 3.63 -2.09
N TYR A 88 -4.94 3.57 -2.47
CA TYR A 88 -4.07 2.47 -2.10
C TYR A 88 -4.06 2.22 -0.58
N TRP A 89 -3.95 3.27 0.24
CA TRP A 89 -4.01 3.12 1.70
C TRP A 89 -5.33 2.56 2.19
N VAL A 90 -6.46 2.96 1.59
CA VAL A 90 -7.77 2.36 1.92
C VAL A 90 -7.78 0.87 1.58
N ASP A 91 -7.33 0.50 0.38
CA ASP A 91 -7.29 -0.90 -0.05
C ASP A 91 -6.37 -1.73 0.85
N PHE A 92 -5.18 -1.20 1.19
CA PHE A 92 -4.25 -1.82 2.11
C PHE A 92 -4.87 -2.08 3.50
N LEU A 93 -5.52 -1.08 4.10
CA LEU A 93 -6.19 -1.21 5.40
C LEU A 93 -7.37 -2.20 5.34
N ARG A 94 -8.04 -2.29 4.19
CA ARG A 94 -9.15 -3.23 3.97
C ARG A 94 -8.69 -4.67 3.77
N CYS A 95 -7.51 -4.89 3.21
CA CYS A 95 -6.97 -6.25 3.00
C CYS A 95 -6.99 -7.09 4.28
N TYR A 96 -6.82 -6.45 5.44
CA TYR A 96 -6.86 -7.13 6.73
C TYR A 96 -8.21 -7.79 7.05
N HIS A 97 -9.31 -7.31 6.45
CA HIS A 97 -10.68 -7.78 6.70
C HIS A 97 -11.21 -8.70 5.59
N LEU A 98 -10.47 -8.85 4.50
CA LEU A 98 -10.90 -9.69 3.38
C LEU A 98 -10.66 -11.15 3.68
N THR A 99 -11.67 -11.96 3.43
CA THR A 99 -11.53 -13.42 3.38
C THR A 99 -10.84 -13.86 2.11
N PRO A 100 -10.22 -15.05 2.06
CA PRO A 100 -9.64 -15.59 0.83
C PRO A 100 -10.61 -15.58 -0.36
N ASP A 101 -11.87 -15.94 -0.16
CA ASP A 101 -12.89 -15.94 -1.22
C ASP A 101 -13.22 -14.52 -1.73
N GLU A 102 -13.13 -13.51 -0.88
CA GLU A 102 -13.31 -12.12 -1.29
C GLU A 102 -12.12 -11.62 -2.10
N VAL A 103 -10.91 -12.01 -1.71
CA VAL A 103 -9.68 -11.71 -2.47
C VAL A 103 -9.74 -12.37 -3.85
N ASP A 104 -10.15 -13.64 -3.94
CA ASP A 104 -10.30 -14.36 -5.21
C ASP A 104 -11.31 -13.70 -6.16
N ARG A 105 -12.36 -13.06 -5.62
CA ARG A 105 -13.32 -12.30 -6.44
C ARG A 105 -12.78 -10.95 -6.93
N LEU A 106 -11.83 -10.38 -6.21
CA LEU A 106 -11.24 -9.07 -6.53
C LEU A 106 -10.03 -9.17 -7.46
N VAL A 107 -9.32 -10.31 -7.44
CA VAL A 107 -8.12 -10.53 -8.25
C VAL A 107 -8.49 -11.39 -9.46
N VAL A 108 -8.30 -10.83 -10.65
CA VAL A 108 -8.45 -11.57 -11.91
C VAL A 108 -7.05 -11.84 -12.47
N PRO A 109 -6.50 -13.04 -12.24
CA PRO A 109 -5.15 -13.35 -12.69
C PRO A 109 -5.10 -13.58 -14.21
N HIS A 110 -4.06 -13.07 -14.85
CA HIS A 110 -3.77 -13.31 -16.26
C HIS A 110 -2.37 -13.86 -16.41
N GLY A 111 -2.20 -14.90 -17.27
CA GLY A 111 -0.89 -15.48 -17.60
C GLY A 111 -0.24 -16.26 -16.45
N THR A 112 -1.01 -16.84 -15.55
CA THR A 112 -0.49 -17.65 -14.43
C THR A 112 0.03 -19.02 -14.87
N ASP A 113 -0.34 -19.50 -16.04
CA ASP A 113 0.03 -20.83 -16.55
C ASP A 113 1.54 -21.05 -16.61
N TRP A 114 2.28 -20.00 -16.97
CA TRP A 114 3.74 -20.10 -17.02
C TRP A 114 4.35 -20.14 -15.61
N PHE A 115 3.72 -19.52 -14.64
CA PHE A 115 4.13 -19.56 -13.23
C PHE A 115 3.97 -20.97 -12.68
N ASP A 116 2.82 -21.61 -12.91
CA ASP A 116 2.55 -22.99 -12.52
C ASP A 116 3.54 -23.96 -13.18
N LYS A 117 3.81 -23.80 -14.47
CA LYS A 117 4.84 -24.59 -15.20
C LYS A 117 6.25 -24.41 -14.63
N CYS A 118 6.58 -23.23 -14.11
CA CYS A 118 7.87 -23.01 -13.47
C CYS A 118 7.96 -23.69 -12.10
N LEU A 119 6.87 -23.70 -11.33
CA LEU A 119 6.79 -24.43 -10.06
C LEU A 119 6.91 -25.96 -10.27
N GLU A 120 6.27 -26.51 -11.30
CA GLU A 120 6.35 -27.93 -11.66
C GLU A 120 7.79 -28.38 -11.93
N ARG A 121 8.67 -27.50 -12.35
CA ARG A 121 10.11 -27.80 -12.54
C ARG A 121 10.87 -28.02 -11.23
N GLY A 122 10.25 -27.78 -10.06
CA GLY A 122 10.82 -28.00 -8.75
C GLY A 122 11.97 -27.06 -8.35
N LYS A 123 12.24 -26.01 -9.14
CA LYS A 123 13.33 -25.04 -8.87
C LYS A 123 12.86 -23.77 -8.15
N GLY A 124 11.57 -23.65 -7.90
CA GLY A 124 10.96 -22.44 -7.36
C GLY A 124 10.86 -21.30 -8.37
N VAL A 125 10.23 -20.21 -7.97
CA VAL A 125 10.03 -19.00 -8.78
C VAL A 125 10.32 -17.77 -7.94
N VAL A 126 11.04 -16.82 -8.49
CA VAL A 126 11.23 -15.48 -7.89
C VAL A 126 10.36 -14.49 -8.66
N LEU A 127 9.41 -13.87 -7.94
CA LEU A 127 8.57 -12.82 -8.48
C LEU A 127 9.19 -11.45 -8.16
N ALA A 128 9.56 -10.70 -9.19
CA ALA A 128 9.94 -9.29 -9.07
C ALA A 128 8.70 -8.43 -9.38
N LEU A 129 8.17 -7.78 -8.37
CA LEU A 129 6.96 -6.96 -8.49
C LEU A 129 7.29 -5.48 -8.37
N PRO A 130 6.77 -4.61 -9.26
CA PRO A 130 6.83 -3.18 -9.03
C PRO A 130 5.81 -2.78 -7.95
N HIS A 131 6.08 -1.71 -7.21
CA HIS A 131 5.10 -1.09 -6.31
C HIS A 131 4.05 -0.33 -7.16
N TYR A 132 3.13 -1.08 -7.75
CA TYR A 132 2.10 -0.56 -8.64
C TYR A 132 0.72 -1.12 -8.26
N GLY A 133 -0.26 -0.24 -8.14
CA GLY A 133 -1.62 -0.63 -7.73
C GLY A 133 -1.67 -1.18 -6.29
N SER A 134 -2.63 -2.03 -6.01
CA SER A 134 -2.81 -2.70 -4.71
C SER A 134 -1.96 -3.98 -4.62
N TRP A 135 -0.65 -3.83 -4.70
CA TRP A 135 0.30 -4.95 -4.72
C TRP A 135 0.24 -5.83 -3.45
N ASP A 136 -0.16 -5.25 -2.29
CA ASP A 136 -0.37 -6.01 -1.05
C ASP A 136 -1.53 -7.01 -1.20
N MET A 137 -2.60 -6.63 -1.90
CA MET A 137 -3.73 -7.53 -2.20
C MET A 137 -3.27 -8.69 -3.09
N ILE A 138 -2.43 -8.39 -4.09
CA ILE A 138 -1.84 -9.43 -4.95
C ILE A 138 -0.95 -10.36 -4.14
N GLY A 139 -0.13 -9.82 -3.22
CA GLY A 139 0.68 -10.60 -2.30
C GLY A 139 -0.17 -11.53 -1.42
N GLY A 140 -1.27 -11.05 -0.88
CA GLY A 140 -2.24 -11.84 -0.13
C GLY A 140 -2.86 -12.96 -0.98
N TRP A 141 -3.25 -12.66 -2.23
CA TRP A 141 -3.79 -13.64 -3.16
C TRP A 141 -2.77 -14.73 -3.51
N VAL A 142 -1.53 -14.36 -3.83
CA VAL A 142 -0.45 -15.33 -4.13
C VAL A 142 -0.17 -16.20 -2.91
N GLY A 143 -0.09 -15.60 -1.71
CA GLY A 143 0.17 -16.34 -0.47
C GLY A 143 -0.94 -17.33 -0.11
N HIS A 144 -2.20 -17.01 -0.45
CA HIS A 144 -3.33 -17.92 -0.28
C HIS A 144 -3.29 -19.07 -1.31
N LYS A 145 -3.08 -18.74 -2.57
CA LYS A 145 -3.10 -19.71 -3.66
C LYS A 145 -1.88 -20.64 -3.67
N TYR A 146 -0.73 -20.15 -3.22
CA TYR A 146 0.53 -20.86 -3.19
C TYR A 146 1.08 -20.93 -1.75
N PRO A 147 0.73 -21.97 -0.97
CA PRO A 147 1.10 -22.05 0.45
C PRO A 147 2.60 -21.99 0.78
N SER A 148 3.45 -22.29 -0.21
CA SER A 148 4.91 -22.21 -0.11
C SER A 148 5.48 -20.84 -0.51
N PHE A 149 4.63 -19.82 -0.61
CA PHE A 149 5.05 -18.44 -0.92
C PHE A 149 5.76 -17.78 0.28
N TRP A 150 6.91 -17.16 0.01
CA TRP A 150 7.68 -16.41 0.98
C TRP A 150 7.90 -14.98 0.47
N ALA A 151 7.50 -14.01 1.27
CA ALA A 151 7.82 -12.61 0.98
C ALA A 151 9.15 -12.25 1.64
N VAL A 152 10.08 -11.72 0.85
CA VAL A 152 11.34 -11.17 1.35
C VAL A 152 11.19 -9.65 1.44
N ALA A 153 11.32 -9.11 2.66
CA ALA A 153 11.26 -7.68 2.90
C ALA A 153 12.45 -7.23 3.74
N GLU A 154 12.96 -6.03 3.46
CA GLU A 154 13.97 -5.41 4.31
C GLU A 154 13.32 -4.92 5.61
N VAL A 155 13.81 -5.42 6.74
CA VAL A 155 13.40 -4.92 8.06
C VAL A 155 14.17 -3.64 8.37
N LEU A 156 13.51 -2.51 8.25
CA LEU A 156 14.09 -1.22 8.62
C LEU A 156 14.30 -1.16 10.14
N LYS A 157 15.53 -1.38 10.61
CA LYS A 157 15.91 -1.40 12.03
C LYS A 157 15.47 -0.16 12.82
N LYS A 158 15.18 0.97 12.18
CA LYS A 158 14.70 2.21 12.81
C LYS A 158 13.24 2.16 13.30
N LEU A 159 12.47 1.13 12.95
CA LEU A 159 11.09 0.96 13.42
C LEU A 159 10.98 0.02 14.63
N LEU A 160 12.08 -0.65 14.99
CA LEU A 160 12.15 -1.62 16.09
C LEU A 160 13.07 -1.16 17.23
N ARG A 161 13.49 0.11 17.26
CA ARG A 161 14.20 0.72 18.38
C ARG A 161 13.36 1.77 19.05
#